data_311a1b796d9ba967a9b3eb0012305444
#
_entry.id   311a1b796d9ba967a9b3eb0012305444
#
_cell.length_a   1.000
_cell.length_b   1.000
_cell.length_c   1.000
_cell.angle_alpha   90.00
_cell.angle_beta   90.00
_cell.angle_gamma   90.00
#
_symmetry.space_group_name_H-M   'P 1'
#
loop_
_entity.id
_entity.type
_entity.pdbx_description
1 polymer ?
#
loop_
_entity_poly.entity_id
_entity_poly.type
_entity_poly.pdbx_seq_one_letter_code
_entity_poly.pdbx_strand_id
1 'polypeptide(L)'
;TEYGQIQRRLLREMDLPYALLDDSGKVMWTNAAFESVVHQPKGYKKSITSLFPTITRDRLPDNCGVDEAQYELEYEGNEYVAKFRKISLEEMAEHSDMIEAEGYQGYLTAVYLYDETALRIALREVDDQSLAVGMIYLDNYDEALDGVEEVRRSLLIALIDRKVNKY
;
A
#
# COMPACT_ATOMS: atom_id res chain seq x y z
N THR A 1 27.52 19.17 3.95
CA THR A 1 27.53 19.78 2.62
C THR A 1 26.15 20.32 2.29
N GLU A 2 26.08 21.41 1.53
CA GLU A 2 24.79 22.03 1.10
C GLU A 2 23.88 21.01 0.38
N TYR A 3 24.46 20.14 -0.43
CA TYR A 3 23.72 19.09 -1.14
C TYR A 3 23.01 18.11 -0.20
N GLY A 4 23.65 17.67 0.88
CA GLY A 4 23.06 16.79 1.87
C GLY A 4 21.93 17.46 2.65
N GLN A 5 22.01 18.76 2.87
CA GLN A 5 20.94 19.53 3.51
C GLN A 5 19.73 19.69 2.59
N ILE A 6 19.94 19.92 1.31
CA ILE A 6 18.87 20.01 0.31
C ILE A 6 18.17 18.67 0.17
N GLN A 7 18.89 17.56 0.07
CA GLN A 7 18.32 16.23 0.00
C GLN A 7 17.47 15.89 1.23
N ARG A 8 17.96 16.18 2.43
CA ARG A 8 17.20 15.97 3.67
C ARG A 8 15.92 16.79 3.71
N ARG A 9 15.99 18.03 3.21
CA ARG A 9 14.82 18.91 3.16
C ARG A 9 13.80 18.40 2.15
N LEU A 10 14.23 17.99 0.96
CA LEU A 10 13.35 17.41 -0.06
C LEU A 10 12.64 16.14 0.43
N LEU A 11 13.34 15.22 1.06
CA LEU A 11 12.75 14.01 1.64
C LEU A 11 11.76 14.33 2.75
N ARG A 12 12.05 15.35 3.55
CA ARG A 12 11.18 15.79 4.64
C ARG A 12 9.90 16.44 4.14
N GLU A 13 9.97 17.14 3.02
CA GLU A 13 8.84 17.86 2.42
C GLU A 13 8.07 17.03 1.37
N MET A 14 8.47 15.77 1.12
CA MET A 14 7.71 14.85 0.27
C MET A 14 6.29 14.64 0.80
N ASP A 15 5.32 14.68 -0.09
CA ASP A 15 3.91 14.41 0.24
C ASP A 15 3.63 12.93 0.52
N LEU A 16 4.48 12.03 0.03
CA LEU A 16 4.37 10.60 0.31
C LEU A 16 4.87 10.30 1.73
N PRO A 17 4.05 9.72 2.61
CA PRO A 17 4.49 9.30 3.93
C PRO A 17 5.64 8.29 3.85
N TYR A 18 6.73 8.62 4.51
CA TYR A 18 7.97 7.86 4.45
C TYR A 18 8.60 7.73 5.85
N ALA A 19 9.07 6.55 6.18
CA ALA A 19 9.81 6.27 7.41
C ALA A 19 10.99 5.35 7.16
N LEU A 20 11.99 5.42 8.01
CA LEU A 20 13.12 4.49 8.07
C LEU A 20 13.08 3.71 9.37
N LEU A 21 13.21 2.41 9.28
CA LEU A 21 13.30 1.48 10.40
C LEU A 21 14.71 0.91 10.50
N ASP A 22 15.13 0.58 11.72
CA ASP A 22 16.30 -0.26 11.92
C ASP A 22 15.96 -1.75 11.67
N ASP A 23 16.93 -2.62 11.83
CA ASP A 23 16.81 -4.08 11.67
C ASP A 23 15.86 -4.74 12.68
N SER A 24 15.53 -4.05 13.77
CA SER A 24 14.56 -4.51 14.77
C SER A 24 13.12 -4.06 14.47
N GLY A 25 12.91 -3.23 13.44
CA GLY A 25 11.64 -2.62 13.11
C GLY A 25 11.32 -1.35 13.89
N LYS A 26 12.31 -0.79 14.59
CA LYS A 26 12.16 0.48 15.31
C LYS A 26 12.25 1.65 14.33
N VAL A 27 11.33 2.60 14.48
CA VAL A 27 11.30 3.82 13.66
C VAL A 27 12.48 4.70 14.04
N MET A 28 13.34 4.97 13.07
CA MET A 28 14.54 5.80 13.24
C MET A 28 14.33 7.21 12.70
N TRP A 29 13.56 7.35 11.66
CA TRP A 29 13.29 8.64 11.01
C TRP A 29 11.93 8.62 10.30
N THR A 30 11.28 9.77 10.26
CA THR A 30 10.00 9.99 9.57
C THR A 30 10.00 11.31 8.85
N ASN A 31 9.29 11.41 7.74
CA ASN A 31 9.01 12.71 7.14
C ASN A 31 7.72 13.32 7.70
N ALA A 32 7.44 14.58 7.34
CA ALA A 32 6.28 15.30 7.83
C ALA A 32 4.95 14.64 7.42
N ALA A 33 4.87 14.08 6.22
CA ALA A 33 3.69 13.38 5.73
C ALA A 33 3.38 12.13 6.58
N PHE A 34 4.39 11.36 6.94
CA PHE A 34 4.23 10.20 7.82
C PHE A 34 3.76 10.60 9.24
N GLU A 35 4.37 11.64 9.81
CA GLU A 35 3.98 12.19 11.10
C GLU A 35 2.52 12.66 11.12
N SER A 36 2.05 13.24 10.01
CA SER A 36 0.66 13.66 9.85
C SER A 36 -0.32 12.50 9.79
N VAL A 37 0.05 11.39 9.15
CA VAL A 37 -0.79 10.18 9.08
C VAL A 37 -0.93 9.53 10.44
N VAL A 38 0.17 9.34 11.15
CA VAL A 38 0.20 8.60 12.42
C VAL A 38 -0.08 9.46 13.64
N HIS A 39 -0.23 10.77 13.47
CA HIS A 39 -0.45 11.75 14.54
C HIS A 39 0.54 11.63 15.71
N GLN A 40 1.77 11.25 15.40
CA GLN A 40 2.83 11.11 16.38
C GLN A 40 3.78 12.30 16.33
N PRO A 41 4.31 12.71 17.48
CA PRO A 41 5.25 13.82 17.53
C PRO A 41 6.54 13.48 16.80
N LYS A 42 7.19 14.51 16.29
CA LYS A 42 8.53 14.42 15.72
C LYS A 42 9.47 13.66 16.66
N GLY A 43 10.14 12.66 16.15
CA GLY A 43 11.05 11.82 16.94
C GLY A 43 10.42 10.57 17.54
N TYR A 44 9.27 10.14 17.02
CA TYR A 44 8.72 8.83 17.34
C TYR A 44 9.76 7.74 17.07
N LYS A 45 10.13 7.01 18.11
CA LYS A 45 11.21 5.99 18.08
C LYS A 45 10.75 4.64 18.60
N LYS A 46 9.46 4.33 18.50
CA LYS A 46 8.92 3.03 18.85
C LYS A 46 8.92 2.09 17.65
N SER A 47 8.59 0.83 17.89
CA SER A 47 8.47 -0.16 16.84
C SER A 47 7.31 0.17 15.89
N ILE A 48 7.50 -0.11 14.59
CA ILE A 48 6.45 0.01 13.59
C ILE A 48 5.25 -0.89 13.92
N THR A 49 5.46 -2.01 14.59
CA THR A 49 4.40 -2.90 15.05
C THR A 49 3.49 -2.28 16.11
N SER A 50 3.98 -1.29 16.84
CA SER A 50 3.17 -0.51 17.78
C SER A 50 2.22 0.47 17.07
N LEU A 51 2.59 0.96 15.89
CA LEU A 51 1.73 1.79 15.04
C LEU A 51 0.74 0.95 14.24
N PHE A 52 1.22 -0.12 13.66
CA PHE A 52 0.47 -1.01 12.78
C PHE A 52 0.55 -2.45 13.30
N PRO A 53 -0.33 -2.84 14.25
CA PRO A 53 -0.27 -4.18 14.88
C PRO A 53 -0.43 -5.33 13.90
N THR A 54 -1.05 -5.09 12.73
CA THR A 54 -1.18 -6.09 11.66
C THR A 54 0.14 -6.39 10.96
N ILE A 55 1.11 -5.49 11.05
CA ILE A 55 2.47 -5.68 10.55
C ILE A 55 3.32 -6.26 11.67
N THR A 56 3.34 -7.58 11.75
CA THR A 56 4.15 -8.30 12.72
C THR A 56 5.61 -8.30 12.31
N ARG A 57 6.51 -8.55 13.26
CA ARG A 57 7.95 -8.50 13.02
C ARG A 57 8.44 -9.51 11.97
N ASP A 58 7.81 -10.66 11.89
CA ASP A 58 8.09 -11.71 10.91
C ASP A 58 7.68 -11.33 9.48
N ARG A 59 6.82 -10.33 9.33
CA ARG A 59 6.39 -9.79 8.03
C ARG A 59 7.31 -8.71 7.46
N LEU A 60 8.26 -8.21 8.22
CA LEU A 60 9.24 -7.25 7.73
C LEU A 60 10.20 -7.92 6.74
N PRO A 61 10.76 -7.17 5.77
CA PRO A 61 11.78 -7.69 4.86
C PRO A 61 12.85 -8.50 5.57
N ASP A 62 13.77 -9.06 5.19
CA ASP A 62 14.79 -9.87 5.88
C ASP A 62 14.28 -11.00 6.80
N ASN A 63 13.25 -10.77 7.59
CA ASN A 63 12.62 -11.78 8.44
C ASN A 63 11.73 -12.76 7.65
N CYS A 64 11.18 -12.31 6.52
CA CYS A 64 10.39 -13.14 5.60
C CYS A 64 11.20 -13.64 4.39
N GLY A 65 12.49 -13.35 4.34
CA GLY A 65 13.42 -13.83 3.28
C GLY A 65 13.29 -13.12 1.96
N VAL A 66 12.68 -11.92 1.93
CA VAL A 66 12.53 -11.07 0.75
C VAL A 66 13.03 -9.65 1.04
N ASP A 67 13.46 -8.93 0.00
CA ASP A 67 13.96 -7.56 0.13
C ASP A 67 12.84 -6.52 0.10
N GLU A 68 11.69 -6.86 -0.43
CA GLU A 68 10.49 -6.02 -0.49
C GLU A 68 9.26 -6.78 0.00
N ALA A 69 8.39 -6.09 0.71
CA ALA A 69 7.09 -6.60 1.14
C ALA A 69 6.04 -5.50 1.02
N GLN A 70 4.79 -5.89 0.76
CA GLN A 70 3.68 -4.97 0.61
C GLN A 70 2.46 -5.54 1.33
N TYR A 71 1.82 -4.71 2.16
CA TYR A 71 0.66 -5.10 2.95
C TYR A 71 -0.42 -4.03 2.89
N GLU A 72 -1.65 -4.47 2.85
CA GLU A 72 -2.82 -3.63 3.06
C GLU A 72 -3.04 -3.45 4.55
N LEU A 73 -3.34 -2.23 4.98
CA LEU A 73 -3.68 -1.92 6.35
C LEU A 73 -4.73 -0.82 6.45
N GLU A 74 -5.49 -0.88 7.51
CA GLU A 74 -6.40 0.19 7.89
C GLU A 74 -5.81 0.93 9.10
N TYR A 75 -5.83 2.25 9.05
CA TYR A 75 -5.37 3.11 10.14
C TYR A 75 -6.28 4.33 10.26
N GLU A 76 -6.89 4.49 11.43
CA GLU A 76 -7.81 5.60 11.74
C GLU A 76 -8.91 5.83 10.68
N GLY A 77 -9.49 4.76 10.17
CA GLY A 77 -10.57 4.81 9.19
C GLY A 77 -10.14 5.04 7.75
N ASN A 78 -8.85 5.14 7.50
CA ASN A 78 -8.28 5.22 6.16
C ASN A 78 -7.60 3.90 5.77
N GLU A 79 -7.62 3.62 4.48
CA GLU A 79 -7.02 2.40 3.92
C GLU A 79 -5.71 2.75 3.22
N TYR A 80 -4.65 2.06 3.62
CA TYR A 80 -3.30 2.26 3.10
C TYR A 80 -2.73 0.97 2.53
N VAL A 81 -1.83 1.13 1.57
CA VAL A 81 -0.86 0.10 1.21
C VAL A 81 0.49 0.52 1.78
N ALA A 82 1.02 -0.29 2.69
CA ALA A 82 2.35 -0.12 3.23
C ALA A 82 3.36 -0.93 2.42
N LYS A 83 4.32 -0.26 1.82
CA LYS A 83 5.42 -0.88 1.09
C LYS A 83 6.69 -0.80 1.92
N PHE A 84 7.32 -1.94 2.14
CA PHE A 84 8.59 -2.06 2.87
C PHE A 84 9.69 -2.47 1.89
N ARG A 85 10.82 -1.80 1.99
CA ARG A 85 12.00 -2.12 1.19
C ARG A 85 13.24 -2.15 2.07
N LYS A 86 13.97 -3.26 2.01
CA LYS A 86 15.28 -3.39 2.64
C LYS A 86 16.32 -2.55 1.88
N ILE A 87 17.11 -1.81 2.61
CA ILE A 87 18.20 -1.00 2.09
C ILE A 87 19.47 -1.42 2.80
N SER A 88 20.42 -2.01 2.06
CA SER A 88 21.74 -2.34 2.58
C SER A 88 22.54 -1.07 2.84
N LEU A 89 23.12 -0.97 4.03
CA LEU A 89 23.99 0.16 4.37
C LEU A 89 25.30 0.12 3.58
N GLU A 90 25.77 -1.06 3.21
CA GLU A 90 26.94 -1.24 2.37
C GLU A 90 26.70 -0.68 0.96
N GLU A 91 25.55 -1.01 0.34
CA GLU A 91 25.15 -0.46 -0.96
C GLU A 91 24.98 1.05 -0.93
N MET A 92 24.45 1.60 0.15
CA MET A 92 24.34 3.05 0.32
C MET A 92 25.71 3.71 0.45
N ALA A 93 26.66 3.08 1.12
CA ALA A 93 28.02 3.58 1.29
C ALA A 93 28.81 3.56 -0.02
N GLU A 94 28.65 2.53 -0.84
CA GLU A 94 29.31 2.41 -2.15
C GLU A 94 28.86 3.50 -3.15
N HIS A 95 27.62 3.95 -3.04
CA HIS A 95 27.03 4.98 -3.94
C HIS A 95 27.12 6.41 -3.38
N SER A 96 27.68 6.57 -2.19
CA SER A 96 27.78 7.85 -1.50
C SER A 96 29.22 8.14 -1.10
N ASP A 97 29.87 9.05 -1.80
CA ASP A 97 31.19 9.61 -1.41
C ASP A 97 31.18 10.32 -0.03
N MET A 98 30.04 10.32 0.64
CA MET A 98 29.80 11.08 1.87
C MET A 98 29.71 10.26 3.13
N ILE A 99 29.64 8.94 3.03
CA ILE A 99 29.59 8.05 4.18
C ILE A 99 30.93 7.32 4.21
N GLU A 100 31.75 7.62 5.19
CA GLU A 100 32.89 6.77 5.51
C GLU A 100 32.35 5.37 5.80
N ALA A 101 32.53 4.45 4.85
CA ALA A 101 31.96 3.12 4.86
C ALA A 101 32.54 2.20 5.95
N GLU A 102 33.52 2.68 6.70
CA GLU A 102 34.14 1.92 7.79
C GLU A 102 33.22 1.90 9.01
N GLY A 103 32.43 0.81 9.13
CA GLY A 103 31.72 0.48 10.36
C GLY A 103 30.19 0.32 10.27
N TYR A 104 29.56 0.59 9.14
CA TYR A 104 28.12 0.34 8.97
C TYR A 104 27.89 -1.05 8.43
N GLN A 105 27.63 -1.99 9.34
CA GLN A 105 27.12 -3.32 9.01
C GLN A 105 25.62 -3.33 9.27
N GLY A 106 24.85 -3.92 8.34
CA GLY A 106 23.43 -4.11 8.51
C GLY A 106 22.60 -3.47 7.41
N TYR A 107 21.33 -3.28 7.71
CA TYR A 107 20.35 -2.73 6.78
C TYR A 107 19.34 -1.81 7.50
N LEU A 108 18.73 -0.95 6.71
CA LEU A 108 17.54 -0.20 7.11
C LEU A 108 16.34 -0.70 6.29
N THR A 109 15.15 -0.51 6.83
CA THR A 109 13.92 -0.75 6.08
C THR A 109 13.22 0.57 5.81
N ALA A 110 13.01 0.88 4.54
CA ALA A 110 12.19 2.01 4.12
C ALA A 110 10.72 1.61 4.13
N VAL A 111 9.87 2.48 4.65
CA VAL A 111 8.41 2.31 4.68
C VAL A 111 7.76 3.43 3.91
N TYR A 112 6.90 3.08 2.96
CA TYR A 112 6.06 4.01 2.21
C TYR A 112 4.60 3.69 2.49
N LEU A 113 3.78 4.71 2.75
CA LEU A 113 2.34 4.56 2.91
C LEU A 113 1.62 5.20 1.72
N TYR A 114 0.91 4.39 0.95
CA TYR A 114 0.05 4.85 -0.12
C TYR A 114 -1.39 4.89 0.37
N ASP A 115 -2.00 6.08 0.39
CA ASP A 115 -3.41 6.25 0.74
C ASP A 115 -4.28 5.80 -0.42
N GLU A 116 -4.96 4.68 -0.25
CA GLU A 116 -5.90 4.12 -1.21
C GLU A 116 -7.36 4.29 -0.81
N THR A 117 -7.64 5.08 0.22
CA THR A 117 -9.00 5.25 0.75
C THR A 117 -10.00 5.66 -0.33
N ALA A 118 -9.69 6.70 -1.09
CA ALA A 118 -10.57 7.18 -2.18
C ALA A 118 -10.73 6.15 -3.29
N LEU A 119 -9.66 5.46 -3.67
CA LEU A 119 -9.68 4.41 -4.69
C LEU A 119 -10.57 3.24 -4.25
N ARG A 120 -10.44 2.80 -3.00
CA ARG A 120 -11.21 1.68 -2.47
C ARG A 120 -12.68 2.01 -2.30
N ILE A 121 -13.01 3.23 -1.89
CA ILE A 121 -14.39 3.72 -1.86
C ILE A 121 -14.98 3.68 -3.27
N ALA A 122 -14.29 4.23 -4.26
CA ALA A 122 -14.75 4.22 -5.64
C ALA A 122 -14.94 2.81 -6.21
N LEU A 123 -14.03 1.87 -5.90
CA LEU A 123 -14.16 0.48 -6.33
C LEU A 123 -15.35 -0.22 -5.68
N ARG A 124 -15.61 0.01 -4.39
CA ARG A 124 -16.81 -0.52 -3.70
C ARG A 124 -18.09 0.02 -4.31
N GLU A 125 -18.14 1.32 -4.63
CA GLU A 125 -19.31 1.92 -5.30
C GLU A 125 -19.55 1.29 -6.68
N VAL A 126 -18.50 1.02 -7.46
CA VAL A 126 -18.61 0.33 -8.75
C VAL A 126 -19.12 -1.11 -8.56
N ASP A 127 -18.60 -1.84 -7.57
CA ASP A 127 -19.00 -3.20 -7.27
C ASP A 127 -20.47 -3.25 -6.81
N ASP A 128 -20.88 -2.36 -5.93
CA ASP A 128 -22.27 -2.25 -5.46
C ASP A 128 -23.24 -1.93 -6.61
N GLN A 129 -22.87 -1.01 -7.50
CA GLN A 129 -23.66 -0.71 -8.70
C GLN A 129 -23.72 -1.89 -9.66
N SER A 130 -22.62 -2.62 -9.84
CA SER A 130 -22.56 -3.82 -10.69
C SER A 130 -23.44 -4.94 -10.13
N LEU A 131 -23.44 -5.14 -8.82
CA LEU A 131 -24.32 -6.10 -8.14
C LEU A 131 -25.78 -5.72 -8.26
N ALA A 132 -26.13 -4.45 -8.09
CA ALA A 132 -27.50 -3.95 -8.24
C ALA A 132 -28.04 -4.18 -9.67
N VAL A 133 -27.24 -3.87 -10.67
CA VAL A 133 -27.56 -4.14 -12.09
C VAL A 133 -27.69 -5.64 -12.34
N GLY A 134 -26.81 -6.47 -11.78
CA GLY A 134 -26.89 -7.93 -11.87
C GLY A 134 -28.16 -8.50 -11.23
N MET A 135 -28.56 -8.00 -10.07
CA MET A 135 -29.80 -8.40 -9.40
C MET A 135 -31.05 -8.01 -10.21
N ILE A 136 -31.10 -6.80 -10.76
CA ILE A 136 -32.21 -6.36 -11.63
C ILE A 136 -32.31 -7.25 -12.87
N TYR A 137 -31.20 -7.63 -13.47
CA TYR A 137 -31.18 -8.54 -14.62
C TYR A 137 -31.62 -9.96 -14.24
N LEU A 138 -31.31 -10.44 -13.06
CA LEU A 138 -31.72 -11.76 -12.57
C LEU A 138 -33.22 -11.82 -12.23
N ASP A 139 -33.78 -10.80 -11.62
CA ASP A 139 -35.20 -10.72 -11.28
C ASP A 139 -36.10 -10.71 -12.52
N ASN A 140 -35.64 -10.10 -13.62
CA ASN A 140 -36.37 -10.04 -14.87
C ASN A 140 -35.83 -11.03 -15.94
N TYR A 141 -34.98 -11.98 -15.53
CA TYR A 141 -34.31 -12.87 -16.45
C TYR A 141 -35.28 -13.71 -17.28
N ASP A 142 -36.28 -14.31 -16.66
CA ASP A 142 -37.26 -15.15 -17.34
C ASP A 142 -38.18 -14.31 -18.26
N GLU A 143 -38.59 -13.12 -17.83
CA GLU A 143 -39.41 -12.20 -18.64
C GLU A 143 -38.62 -11.64 -19.83
N ALA A 144 -37.34 -11.28 -19.60
CA ALA A 144 -36.47 -10.75 -20.65
C ALA A 144 -36.10 -11.81 -21.71
N LEU A 145 -36.04 -13.08 -21.32
CA LEU A 145 -35.72 -14.17 -22.22
C LEU A 145 -36.89 -14.59 -23.11
N ASP A 146 -38.13 -14.44 -22.65
CA ASP A 146 -39.34 -14.81 -23.41
C ASP A 146 -39.63 -13.87 -24.60
N GLY A 147 -39.11 -12.64 -24.57
CA GLY A 147 -39.29 -11.63 -25.61
C GLY A 147 -38.15 -11.43 -26.60
N VAL A 148 -37.04 -12.19 -26.51
CA VAL A 148 -35.82 -11.95 -27.28
C VAL A 148 -35.53 -13.10 -28.23
N GLU A 149 -35.19 -12.78 -29.51
CA GLU A 149 -34.76 -13.77 -30.50
C GLU A 149 -33.54 -14.56 -29.97
N GLU A 150 -33.43 -15.84 -30.38
CA GLU A 150 -32.50 -16.83 -29.88
C GLU A 150 -31.01 -16.36 -29.90
N VAL A 151 -30.61 -15.56 -30.89
CA VAL A 151 -29.27 -15.00 -31.04
C VAL A 151 -28.98 -13.92 -29.95
N ARG A 152 -29.97 -13.08 -29.65
CA ARG A 152 -29.89 -12.08 -28.58
C ARG A 152 -29.90 -12.72 -27.19
N ARG A 153 -30.63 -13.81 -27.05
CA ARG A 153 -30.69 -14.63 -25.84
C ARG A 153 -29.32 -15.19 -25.48
N SER A 154 -28.63 -15.80 -26.45
CA SER A 154 -27.28 -16.33 -26.29
C SER A 154 -26.26 -15.23 -25.94
N LEU A 155 -26.39 -14.05 -26.54
CA LEU A 155 -25.54 -12.91 -26.27
C LEU A 155 -25.75 -12.35 -24.84
N LEU A 156 -27.00 -12.29 -24.40
CA LEU A 156 -27.36 -11.83 -23.05
C LEU A 156 -26.83 -12.79 -21.98
N ILE A 157 -26.96 -14.10 -22.21
CA ILE A 157 -26.41 -15.15 -21.35
C ILE A 157 -24.88 -15.04 -21.28
N ALA A 158 -24.20 -14.89 -22.42
CA ALA A 158 -22.76 -14.73 -22.47
C ALA A 158 -22.27 -13.47 -21.75
N LEU A 159 -23.02 -12.35 -21.80
CA LEU A 159 -22.71 -11.12 -21.08
C LEU A 159 -22.90 -11.26 -19.58
N ILE A 160 -23.95 -11.98 -19.14
CA ILE A 160 -24.20 -12.27 -17.73
C ILE A 160 -23.08 -13.18 -17.19
N ASP A 161 -22.77 -14.27 -17.87
CA ASP A 161 -21.71 -15.21 -17.49
C ASP A 161 -20.35 -14.53 -17.42
N ARG A 162 -20.05 -13.65 -18.38
CA ARG A 162 -18.82 -12.88 -18.38
C ARG A 162 -18.72 -11.90 -17.21
N LYS A 163 -19.83 -11.31 -16.78
CA LYS A 163 -19.87 -10.41 -15.61
C LYS A 163 -19.84 -11.16 -14.29
N VAL A 164 -20.50 -12.29 -14.19
CA VAL A 164 -20.55 -13.13 -12.97
C VAL A 164 -19.23 -13.87 -12.75
N ASN A 165 -18.58 -14.36 -13.81
CA ASN A 165 -17.31 -15.10 -13.71
C ASN A 165 -16.05 -14.20 -13.66
N LYS A 166 -16.19 -12.89 -13.71
CA LYS A 166 -15.07 -11.96 -13.63
C LYS A 166 -14.76 -11.53 -12.19
N TYR A 167 -15.54 -12.00 -11.26
CA TYR A 167 -15.42 -11.80 -9.83
C TYR A 167 -15.47 -13.18 -9.14
#